data_4bc45981c10d87c258f8bc876244cd9a
#
_entry.id   4bc45981c10d87c258f8bc876244cd9a
#
_cell.length_a   1.000
_cell.length_b   1.000
_cell.length_c   1.000
_cell.angle_alpha   90.00
_cell.angle_beta   90.00
_cell.angle_gamma   90.00
#
_symmetry.space_group_name_H-M   'P 1'
#
loop_
_entity.id
_entity.type
_entity.pdbx_description
1 polymer ?
#
loop_
_entity_poly.entity_id
_entity_poly.type
_entity_poly.pdbx_seq_one_letter_code
_entity_poly.pdbx_strand_id
1 'polypeptide(L)'
;MELLNNNIIFNTIDNGIMILDENLNIKAWNKWLEVKTGIKSDEIVNHCICERFPYIEQKKLVRKIKSVLITKNASFFSVEPHEYLIKIKSNTIMGKVFKYMRQDITLVPYDLERRLVCLYIYDHTKLHESSEKLKKLNEELQDLSSKDHLTQLYNRRYFGEAAATMQSLSVRNNHHISIIILDVDNFKQINDNYGHSVGDKVIVSLSRILENNCRKSDIVARWGGEEFVILLYNTTLGYAQSVAENIRKNVEDFYVEVKDEKLKFTLSLGVSEFEPQIDKDLECTISRADKGLYTAKASGKNMVVTN
;
A
#
# COMPACT_ATOMS: atom_id res chain seq x y z
N MET A 1 33.26 29.34 20.74
CA MET A 1 32.98 28.61 19.47
C MET A 1 34.20 27.87 18.88
N GLU A 2 35.40 28.38 19.03
CA GLU A 2 36.64 27.64 18.69
C GLU A 2 36.79 26.27 19.39
N LEU A 3 36.26 26.14 20.61
CA LEU A 3 36.31 24.90 21.39
C LEU A 3 35.50 23.73 20.75
N LEU A 4 34.49 24.00 19.94
CA LEU A 4 33.67 22.94 19.29
C LEU A 4 34.36 22.38 18.06
N ASN A 5 35.05 23.18 17.26
CA ASN A 5 35.75 22.68 16.07
C ASN A 5 36.96 21.78 16.44
N ASN A 6 37.48 21.92 17.67
CA ASN A 6 38.54 21.05 18.20
C ASN A 6 37.99 19.93 19.10
N ASN A 7 36.67 19.78 19.26
CA ASN A 7 36.11 18.69 20.06
C ASN A 7 36.19 17.36 19.28
N ILE A 8 36.92 16.42 19.80
CA ILE A 8 37.13 15.10 19.19
C ILE A 8 35.77 14.44 18.88
N ILE A 9 34.84 14.45 19.81
CA ILE A 9 33.50 13.83 19.64
C ILE A 9 32.74 14.46 18.48
N PHE A 10 32.75 15.79 18.35
CA PHE A 10 32.06 16.51 17.29
C PHE A 10 32.55 16.13 15.90
N ASN A 11 33.85 15.81 15.78
CA ASN A 11 34.48 15.49 14.50
C ASN A 11 34.64 13.98 14.20
N THR A 12 34.46 13.12 15.20
CA THR A 12 34.61 11.64 15.02
C THR A 12 33.29 10.91 14.89
N ILE A 13 32.16 11.55 15.20
CA ILE A 13 30.83 10.96 15.07
C ILE A 13 30.47 10.73 13.59
N ASP A 14 29.90 9.57 13.28
CA ASP A 14 29.51 9.19 11.91
C ASP A 14 28.11 9.74 11.52
N ASN A 15 27.87 11.01 11.84
CA ASN A 15 26.65 11.73 11.50
C ASN A 15 26.99 13.19 11.20
N GLY A 16 26.20 13.82 10.36
CA GLY A 16 26.31 15.26 10.12
C GLY A 16 25.84 16.06 11.33
N ILE A 17 26.68 16.94 11.82
CA ILE A 17 26.31 17.88 12.88
C ILE A 17 26.60 19.31 12.42
N MET A 18 25.58 20.14 12.47
CA MET A 18 25.70 21.59 12.28
C MET A 18 24.97 22.35 13.38
N ILE A 19 25.47 23.56 13.70
CA ILE A 19 24.79 24.46 14.60
C ILE A 19 24.35 25.70 13.81
N LEU A 20 23.08 26.05 13.94
CA LEU A 20 22.47 27.23 13.30
C LEU A 20 21.99 28.21 14.36
N ASP A 21 22.08 29.51 14.04
CA ASP A 21 21.35 30.55 14.75
C ASP A 21 19.91 30.69 14.22
N GLU A 22 19.10 31.53 14.84
CA GLU A 22 17.69 31.76 14.43
C GLU A 22 17.55 32.39 13.05
N ASN A 23 18.61 32.98 12.51
CA ASN A 23 18.68 33.59 11.18
C ASN A 23 19.25 32.61 10.13
N LEU A 24 19.42 31.34 10.49
CA LEU A 24 19.98 30.26 9.65
C LEU A 24 21.48 30.42 9.33
N ASN A 25 22.24 31.24 10.05
CA ASN A 25 23.67 31.28 9.87
C ASN A 25 24.33 30.08 10.54
N ILE A 26 25.22 29.43 9.84
CA ILE A 26 25.95 28.26 10.31
C ILE A 26 27.02 28.71 11.30
N LYS A 27 27.00 28.19 12.53
CA LYS A 27 27.94 28.49 13.60
C LYS A 27 28.94 27.36 13.83
N ALA A 28 28.61 26.14 13.43
CA ALA A 28 29.52 25.01 13.46
C ALA A 28 29.15 24.01 12.36
N TRP A 29 30.17 23.30 11.86
CA TRP A 29 30.08 22.34 10.75
C TRP A 29 31.12 21.24 10.98
N ASN A 30 30.69 20.01 11.23
CA ASN A 30 31.59 18.93 11.61
C ASN A 30 32.33 18.27 10.43
N LYS A 31 33.34 17.44 10.75
CA LYS A 31 34.18 16.77 9.77
C LYS A 31 33.41 15.85 8.85
N TRP A 32 32.36 15.18 9.34
CA TRP A 32 31.47 14.33 8.52
C TRP A 32 30.83 15.12 7.38
N LEU A 33 30.29 16.30 7.69
CA LEU A 33 29.70 17.19 6.68
C LEU A 33 30.76 17.70 5.71
N GLU A 34 31.95 18.04 6.17
CA GLU A 34 33.05 18.41 5.26
C GLU A 34 33.35 17.31 4.24
N VAL A 35 33.52 16.06 4.72
CA VAL A 35 33.84 14.91 3.86
C VAL A 35 32.71 14.60 2.87
N LYS A 36 31.46 14.64 3.34
CA LYS A 36 30.30 14.27 2.52
C LYS A 36 29.90 15.36 1.51
N THR A 37 30.10 16.62 1.82
CA THR A 37 29.73 17.75 0.95
C THR A 37 30.89 18.29 0.13
N GLY A 38 32.13 18.05 0.55
CA GLY A 38 33.34 18.67 0.01
C GLY A 38 33.53 20.13 0.43
N ILE A 39 32.72 20.67 1.33
CA ILE A 39 32.78 22.07 1.80
C ILE A 39 33.44 22.09 3.17
N LYS A 40 34.52 22.83 3.32
CA LYS A 40 35.23 22.98 4.59
C LYS A 40 34.48 23.91 5.56
N SER A 41 34.71 23.66 6.84
CA SER A 41 34.09 24.44 7.92
C SER A 41 34.46 25.94 7.87
N ASP A 42 35.69 26.27 7.53
CA ASP A 42 36.14 27.64 7.37
C ASP A 42 35.48 28.40 6.19
N GLU A 43 35.02 27.69 5.17
CA GLU A 43 34.34 28.25 4.01
C GLU A 43 32.82 28.51 4.24
N ILE A 44 32.20 27.80 5.21
CA ILE A 44 30.74 27.81 5.36
C ILE A 44 30.27 28.44 6.69
N VAL A 45 31.11 28.47 7.72
CA VAL A 45 30.76 29.06 9.00
C VAL A 45 30.53 30.58 8.84
N ASN A 46 29.51 31.07 9.51
CA ASN A 46 28.99 32.46 9.46
C ASN A 46 28.25 32.84 8.16
N HIS A 47 28.03 31.91 7.24
CA HIS A 47 27.17 32.08 6.07
C HIS A 47 25.77 31.49 6.31
N CYS A 48 24.77 32.06 5.64
CA CYS A 48 23.42 31.52 5.69
C CYS A 48 23.34 30.18 4.92
N ILE A 49 22.78 29.16 5.57
CA ILE A 49 22.63 27.83 4.92
C ILE A 49 21.83 27.89 3.63
N CYS A 50 20.83 28.78 3.53
CA CYS A 50 19.99 28.93 2.35
C CYS A 50 20.70 29.63 1.19
N GLU A 51 21.72 30.42 1.44
CA GLU A 51 22.57 31.00 0.38
C GLU A 51 23.43 29.90 -0.26
N ARG A 52 23.99 29.01 0.55
CA ARG A 52 24.81 27.91 0.07
C ARG A 52 23.97 26.78 -0.55
N PHE A 53 22.75 26.57 -0.05
CA PHE A 53 21.80 25.55 -0.50
C PHE A 53 20.44 26.19 -0.83
N PRO A 54 20.28 26.85 -2.00
CA PRO A 54 19.09 27.65 -2.34
C PRO A 54 17.79 26.85 -2.45
N TYR A 55 17.87 25.52 -2.56
CA TYR A 55 16.71 24.62 -2.62
C TYR A 55 16.09 24.32 -1.24
N ILE A 56 16.71 24.78 -0.13
CA ILE A 56 16.15 24.63 1.21
C ILE A 56 14.97 25.60 1.39
N GLU A 57 13.83 25.09 1.82
CA GLU A 57 12.66 25.91 2.16
C GLU A 57 12.90 26.73 3.42
N GLN A 58 13.43 27.95 3.25
CA GLN A 58 13.80 28.84 4.33
C GLN A 58 12.67 29.03 5.36
N LYS A 59 11.43 29.30 4.91
CA LYS A 59 10.29 29.56 5.80
C LYS A 59 9.98 28.34 6.69
N LYS A 60 10.08 27.12 6.15
CA LYS A 60 9.83 25.86 6.88
C LYS A 60 10.92 25.65 7.94
N LEU A 61 12.18 25.84 7.57
CA LEU A 61 13.31 25.66 8.49
C LEU A 61 13.31 26.68 9.62
N VAL A 62 13.10 27.98 9.33
CA VAL A 62 12.98 29.05 10.33
C VAL A 62 11.87 28.77 11.33
N ARG A 63 10.68 28.37 10.83
CA ARG A 63 9.55 28.03 11.71
C ARG A 63 9.91 26.88 12.65
N LYS A 64 10.63 25.87 12.16
CA LYS A 64 11.03 24.71 12.96
C LYS A 64 12.06 25.07 14.02
N ILE A 65 13.08 25.87 13.67
CA ILE A 65 14.09 26.38 14.61
C ILE A 65 13.42 27.20 15.72
N LYS A 66 12.54 28.14 15.36
CA LYS A 66 11.79 28.94 16.35
C LYS A 66 10.97 28.04 17.29
N SER A 67 10.30 27.01 16.75
CA SER A 67 9.56 26.06 17.58
C SER A 67 10.45 25.36 18.59
N VAL A 68 11.62 24.84 18.18
CA VAL A 68 12.60 24.18 19.06
C VAL A 68 13.12 25.14 20.16
N LEU A 69 13.42 26.39 19.80
CA LEU A 69 13.87 27.39 20.77
C LEU A 69 12.80 27.80 21.80
N ILE A 70 11.51 27.81 21.39
CA ILE A 70 10.38 28.14 22.28
C ILE A 70 10.04 26.96 23.17
N THR A 71 9.89 25.77 22.59
CA THR A 71 9.47 24.57 23.33
C THR A 71 10.59 23.96 24.16
N LYS A 72 11.84 24.30 23.85
CA LYS A 72 13.07 23.73 24.44
C LYS A 72 13.18 22.20 24.31
N ASN A 73 12.43 21.61 23.38
CA ASN A 73 12.40 20.19 23.12
C ASN A 73 13.01 19.86 21.75
N ALA A 74 13.56 18.65 21.63
CA ALA A 74 14.00 18.10 20.35
C ALA A 74 12.81 17.96 19.38
N SER A 75 13.08 18.12 18.08
CA SER A 75 12.06 18.00 17.05
C SER A 75 12.62 17.39 15.78
N PHE A 76 11.85 16.51 15.16
CA PHE A 76 12.18 15.95 13.85
C PHE A 76 11.82 16.95 12.73
N PHE A 77 12.66 17.00 11.70
CA PHE A 77 12.44 17.82 10.53
C PHE A 77 12.30 16.92 9.29
N SER A 78 11.07 16.77 8.81
CA SER A 78 10.79 16.05 7.55
C SER A 78 11.01 16.97 6.36
N VAL A 79 11.82 16.53 5.41
CA VAL A 79 12.16 17.27 4.18
C VAL A 79 11.46 16.62 2.98
N GLU A 80 10.13 16.69 2.97
CA GLU A 80 9.33 16.25 1.82
C GLU A 80 9.37 17.30 0.69
N PRO A 81 9.36 16.89 -0.57
CA PRO A 81 9.29 15.50 -1.10
C PRO A 81 10.67 14.84 -1.29
N HIS A 82 11.77 15.52 -0.97
CA HIS A 82 13.11 15.09 -1.40
C HIS A 82 13.84 14.17 -0.41
N GLU A 83 13.40 14.11 0.85
CA GLU A 83 13.99 13.33 1.94
C GLU A 83 15.49 13.60 2.17
N TYR A 84 15.94 14.80 1.90
CA TYR A 84 17.27 15.31 2.24
C TYR A 84 17.24 16.83 2.48
N LEU A 85 18.00 17.32 3.46
CA LEU A 85 18.25 18.76 3.67
C LEU A 85 19.42 19.23 2.79
N ILE A 86 20.49 18.44 2.72
CA ILE A 86 21.67 18.73 1.92
C ILE A 86 21.83 17.66 0.83
N LYS A 87 21.98 18.09 -0.44
CA LYS A 87 22.18 17.20 -1.58
C LYS A 87 23.56 16.55 -1.52
N ILE A 88 23.65 15.40 -0.86
CA ILE A 88 24.86 14.57 -0.81
C ILE A 88 24.67 13.42 -1.80
N LYS A 89 25.59 13.24 -2.75
CA LYS A 89 25.52 12.12 -3.69
C LYS A 89 25.71 10.79 -2.95
N SER A 90 24.86 9.82 -3.26
CA SER A 90 25.03 8.47 -2.74
C SER A 90 26.25 7.80 -3.38
N ASN A 91 27.16 7.26 -2.59
CA ASN A 91 28.41 6.60 -3.05
C ASN A 91 28.21 5.10 -3.30
N THR A 92 27.01 4.58 -3.35
CA THR A 92 26.75 3.14 -3.52
C THR A 92 27.13 2.69 -4.93
N ILE A 93 28.06 1.75 -5.03
CA ILE A 93 28.69 1.28 -6.29
C ILE A 93 27.78 0.32 -7.06
N MET A 94 26.82 -0.34 -6.41
CA MET A 94 25.89 -1.29 -7.02
C MET A 94 24.44 -0.90 -6.76
N GLY A 95 23.67 -0.67 -7.86
CA GLY A 95 22.21 -0.57 -7.82
C GLY A 95 21.69 0.70 -7.14
N LYS A 96 22.01 1.88 -7.69
CA LYS A 96 21.53 3.16 -7.17
C LYS A 96 20.00 3.23 -7.21
N VAL A 97 19.34 2.95 -6.10
CA VAL A 97 17.91 3.26 -5.93
C VAL A 97 17.73 4.76 -5.74
N PHE A 98 18.64 5.41 -5.01
CA PHE A 98 18.58 6.84 -4.74
C PHE A 98 19.81 7.59 -5.28
N LYS A 99 19.55 8.69 -5.99
CA LYS A 99 20.61 9.59 -6.52
C LYS A 99 21.30 10.36 -5.41
N TYR A 100 20.56 10.72 -4.35
CA TYR A 100 21.05 11.45 -3.19
C TYR A 100 20.79 10.64 -1.92
N MET A 101 21.64 10.89 -0.91
CA MET A 101 21.53 10.33 0.42
C MET A 101 20.17 10.67 1.05
N ARG A 102 19.48 9.67 1.60
CA ARG A 102 18.27 9.85 2.40
C ARG A 102 18.65 10.27 3.81
N GLN A 103 18.06 11.33 4.32
CA GLN A 103 18.49 11.96 5.55
C GLN A 103 17.32 12.10 6.54
N ASP A 104 17.53 11.58 7.75
CA ASP A 104 16.70 11.93 8.89
C ASP A 104 17.37 13.09 9.64
N ILE A 105 16.58 14.09 10.02
CA ILE A 105 17.09 15.30 10.64
C ILE A 105 16.40 15.52 11.98
N THR A 106 17.23 15.66 13.02
CA THR A 106 16.76 16.02 14.36
C THR A 106 17.33 17.36 14.74
N LEU A 107 16.47 18.27 15.19
CA LEU A 107 16.84 19.56 15.74
C LEU A 107 16.72 19.50 17.26
N VAL A 108 17.76 19.95 17.96
CA VAL A 108 17.76 20.07 19.42
C VAL A 108 18.21 21.47 19.83
N PRO A 109 17.69 22.03 20.94
CA PRO A 109 18.21 23.30 21.46
C PRO A 109 19.66 23.09 21.91
N TYR A 110 20.56 23.98 21.53
CA TYR A 110 21.97 23.88 21.87
C TYR A 110 22.40 24.94 22.91
N ASP A 111 22.14 26.23 22.61
CA ASP A 111 22.41 27.35 23.51
C ASP A 111 21.22 28.30 23.43
N LEU A 112 20.42 28.33 24.47
CA LEU A 112 19.17 29.10 24.50
C LEU A 112 19.44 30.61 24.65
N GLU A 113 20.53 31.01 25.34
CA GLU A 113 20.90 32.42 25.51
C GLU A 113 21.34 33.02 24.18
N ARG A 114 22.13 32.25 23.42
CA ARG A 114 22.60 32.64 22.08
C ARG A 114 21.65 32.25 20.96
N ARG A 115 20.50 31.65 21.28
CA ARG A 115 19.47 31.21 20.34
C ARG A 115 20.02 30.24 19.26
N LEU A 116 20.83 29.26 19.69
CA LEU A 116 21.46 28.28 18.82
C LEU A 116 20.71 26.94 18.89
N VAL A 117 20.59 26.30 17.71
CA VAL A 117 20.00 24.96 17.54
C VAL A 117 21.03 24.06 16.87
N CYS A 118 21.21 22.85 17.39
CA CYS A 118 22.01 21.80 16.79
C CYS A 118 21.14 20.92 15.89
N LEU A 119 21.59 20.70 14.67
CA LEU A 119 20.97 19.77 13.72
C LEU A 119 21.84 18.52 13.60
N TYR A 120 21.21 17.38 13.82
CA TYR A 120 21.80 16.07 13.55
C TYR A 120 21.24 15.56 12.23
N ILE A 121 22.13 15.13 11.31
CA ILE A 121 21.77 14.57 10.00
C ILE A 121 22.26 13.14 9.96
N TYR A 122 21.32 12.19 9.89
CA TYR A 122 21.58 10.77 9.84
C TYR A 122 21.48 10.25 8.41
N ASP A 123 22.45 9.43 7.99
CA ASP A 123 22.39 8.74 6.70
C ASP A 123 21.55 7.46 6.83
N HIS A 124 20.32 7.51 6.39
CA HIS A 124 19.39 6.37 6.38
C HIS A 124 19.24 5.74 4.99
N THR A 125 20.13 6.06 4.04
CA THR A 125 20.06 5.57 2.66
C THR A 125 19.98 4.05 2.59
N LYS A 126 20.84 3.34 3.31
CA LYS A 126 20.85 1.86 3.34
C LYS A 126 19.58 1.26 3.92
N LEU A 127 18.99 1.91 4.93
CA LEU A 127 17.74 1.45 5.54
C LEU A 127 16.58 1.58 4.53
N HIS A 128 16.48 2.72 3.85
CA HIS A 128 15.48 2.93 2.80
C HIS A 128 15.67 1.96 1.62
N GLU A 129 16.91 1.74 1.15
CA GLU A 129 17.19 0.77 0.09
C GLU A 129 16.79 -0.67 0.48
N SER A 130 17.06 -1.07 1.72
CA SER A 130 16.66 -2.39 2.23
C SER A 130 15.14 -2.52 2.35
N SER A 131 14.45 -1.49 2.80
CA SER A 131 12.99 -1.45 2.90
C SER A 131 12.33 -1.55 1.52
N GLU A 132 12.81 -0.80 0.54
CA GLU A 132 12.31 -0.88 -0.85
C GLU A 132 12.57 -2.26 -1.48
N LYS A 133 13.73 -2.86 -1.21
CA LYS A 133 14.03 -4.21 -1.68
C LYS A 133 13.13 -5.25 -1.05
N LEU A 134 12.89 -5.17 0.26
CA LEU A 134 11.97 -6.06 0.97
C LEU A 134 10.55 -5.92 0.44
N LYS A 135 10.09 -4.69 0.17
CA LYS A 135 8.78 -4.44 -0.42
C LYS A 135 8.64 -5.11 -1.79
N LYS A 136 9.62 -4.93 -2.67
CA LYS A 136 9.62 -5.57 -4.00
C LYS A 136 9.63 -7.09 -3.92
N LEU A 137 10.48 -7.67 -3.06
CA LEU A 137 10.52 -9.12 -2.87
C LEU A 137 9.19 -9.67 -2.33
N ASN A 138 8.53 -8.93 -1.44
CA ASN A 138 7.22 -9.32 -0.92
C ASN A 138 6.12 -9.24 -2.01
N GLU A 139 6.17 -8.22 -2.86
CA GLU A 139 5.29 -8.11 -4.05
C GLU A 139 5.53 -9.29 -5.00
N GLU A 140 6.79 -9.63 -5.32
CA GLU A 140 7.14 -10.79 -6.15
C GLU A 140 6.67 -12.11 -5.53
N LEU A 141 6.82 -12.30 -4.20
CA LEU A 141 6.31 -13.49 -3.50
C LEU A 141 4.79 -13.57 -3.52
N GLN A 142 4.10 -12.45 -3.36
CA GLN A 142 2.64 -12.39 -3.49
C GLN A 142 2.19 -12.72 -4.92
N ASP A 143 2.94 -12.27 -5.92
CA ASP A 143 2.68 -12.59 -7.33
C ASP A 143 2.91 -14.08 -7.64
N LEU A 144 3.82 -14.75 -6.97
CA LEU A 144 4.02 -16.21 -7.09
C LEU A 144 2.95 -17.04 -6.35
N SER A 145 2.25 -16.46 -5.38
CA SER A 145 1.17 -17.15 -4.68
C SER A 145 -0.06 -17.28 -5.58
N SER A 146 -0.66 -18.46 -5.64
CA SER A 146 -1.94 -18.70 -6.33
C SER A 146 -3.15 -18.38 -5.46
N LYS A 147 -2.94 -18.13 -4.17
CA LYS A 147 -4.00 -17.97 -3.18
C LYS A 147 -4.05 -16.55 -2.60
N ASP A 148 -5.26 -16.09 -2.28
CA ASP A 148 -5.47 -14.90 -1.46
C ASP A 148 -5.14 -15.20 0.00
N HIS A 149 -4.39 -14.31 0.63
CA HIS A 149 -3.86 -14.52 1.99
C HIS A 149 -4.92 -14.57 3.09
N LEU A 150 -6.04 -13.82 2.92
CA LEU A 150 -7.11 -13.75 3.91
C LEU A 150 -8.08 -14.93 3.77
N THR A 151 -8.51 -15.22 2.57
CA THR A 151 -9.57 -16.18 2.29
C THR A 151 -9.08 -17.58 1.96
N GLN A 152 -7.82 -17.73 1.55
CA GLN A 152 -7.23 -18.96 1.01
C GLN A 152 -7.92 -19.48 -0.26
N LEU A 153 -8.82 -18.72 -0.86
CA LEU A 153 -9.32 -18.94 -2.21
C LEU A 153 -8.23 -18.61 -3.24
N TYR A 154 -8.46 -18.94 -4.48
CA TYR A 154 -7.57 -18.46 -5.53
C TYR A 154 -7.61 -16.94 -5.63
N ASN A 155 -6.48 -16.33 -6.03
CA ASN A 155 -6.43 -14.91 -6.31
C ASN A 155 -6.80 -14.62 -7.78
N ARG A 156 -6.99 -13.33 -8.08
CA ARG A 156 -7.35 -12.85 -9.42
C ARG A 156 -6.37 -13.31 -10.51
N ARG A 157 -5.07 -13.36 -10.21
CA ARG A 157 -4.05 -13.77 -11.17
C ARG A 157 -4.20 -15.25 -11.55
N TYR A 158 -4.28 -16.16 -10.56
CA TYR A 158 -4.48 -17.58 -10.81
C TYR A 158 -5.77 -17.82 -11.58
N PHE A 159 -6.84 -17.09 -11.24
CA PHE A 159 -8.11 -17.19 -11.97
C PHE A 159 -7.92 -16.91 -13.46
N GLY A 160 -7.21 -15.84 -13.83
CA GLY A 160 -6.96 -15.49 -15.24
C GLY A 160 -6.19 -16.58 -16.00
N GLU A 161 -5.13 -17.15 -15.39
CA GLU A 161 -4.33 -18.23 -15.97
C GLU A 161 -5.16 -19.52 -16.16
N ALA A 162 -5.93 -19.89 -15.14
CA ALA A 162 -6.78 -21.08 -15.17
C ALA A 162 -7.97 -20.91 -16.14
N ALA A 163 -8.57 -19.72 -16.18
CA ALA A 163 -9.67 -19.39 -17.09
C ALA A 163 -9.28 -19.56 -18.55
N ALA A 164 -8.11 -19.07 -18.96
CA ALA A 164 -7.58 -19.22 -20.32
C ALA A 164 -7.42 -20.72 -20.70
N THR A 165 -6.93 -21.53 -19.77
CA THR A 165 -6.80 -22.98 -19.96
C THR A 165 -8.16 -23.65 -20.10
N MET A 166 -9.11 -23.32 -19.22
CA MET A 166 -10.46 -23.88 -19.25
C MET A 166 -11.26 -23.46 -20.47
N GLN A 167 -11.10 -22.23 -20.94
CA GLN A 167 -11.70 -21.77 -22.21
C GLN A 167 -11.22 -22.62 -23.38
N SER A 168 -9.92 -22.88 -23.49
CA SER A 168 -9.35 -23.71 -24.55
C SER A 168 -9.89 -25.14 -24.52
N LEU A 169 -10.05 -25.71 -23.31
CA LEU A 169 -10.64 -27.04 -23.11
C LEU A 169 -12.14 -27.08 -23.45
N SER A 170 -12.88 -26.05 -23.08
CA SER A 170 -14.30 -25.89 -23.33
C SER A 170 -14.58 -25.86 -24.84
N VAL A 171 -13.89 -25.01 -25.57
CA VAL A 171 -14.05 -24.93 -27.05
C VAL A 171 -13.73 -26.28 -27.70
N ARG A 172 -12.63 -26.94 -27.31
CA ARG A 172 -12.23 -28.24 -27.88
C ARG A 172 -13.23 -29.37 -27.59
N ASN A 173 -13.81 -29.35 -26.40
CA ASN A 173 -14.69 -30.47 -25.95
C ASN A 173 -16.20 -30.15 -26.09
N ASN A 174 -16.54 -28.97 -26.62
CA ASN A 174 -17.89 -28.41 -26.69
C ASN A 174 -18.60 -28.41 -25.31
N HIS A 175 -17.87 -27.98 -24.28
CA HIS A 175 -18.39 -27.84 -22.91
C HIS A 175 -18.81 -26.41 -22.66
N HIS A 176 -19.80 -26.21 -21.82
CA HIS A 176 -20.22 -24.87 -21.35
C HIS A 176 -19.30 -24.33 -20.27
N ILE A 177 -19.12 -23.02 -20.23
CA ILE A 177 -18.51 -22.34 -19.12
C ILE A 177 -19.44 -21.20 -18.70
N SER A 178 -19.68 -21.08 -17.40
CA SER A 178 -20.40 -19.96 -16.84
C SER A 178 -19.56 -19.24 -15.80
N ILE A 179 -19.76 -17.93 -15.71
CA ILE A 179 -19.09 -17.04 -14.76
C ILE A 179 -20.14 -16.46 -13.81
N ILE A 180 -19.83 -16.46 -12.51
CA ILE A 180 -20.57 -15.72 -11.49
C ILE A 180 -19.63 -14.67 -10.91
N ILE A 181 -20.04 -13.41 -10.92
CA ILE A 181 -19.38 -12.34 -10.17
C ILE A 181 -20.30 -11.94 -9.03
N LEU A 182 -19.74 -11.77 -7.85
CA LEU A 182 -20.52 -11.40 -6.67
C LEU A 182 -19.77 -10.40 -5.78
N ASP A 183 -20.54 -9.67 -5.01
CA ASP A 183 -20.04 -8.63 -4.13
C ASP A 183 -20.92 -8.52 -2.88
N VAL A 184 -20.31 -8.24 -1.73
CA VAL A 184 -21.00 -8.09 -0.45
C VAL A 184 -21.74 -6.77 -0.40
N ASP A 185 -23.06 -6.83 -0.26
CA ASP A 185 -23.89 -5.66 -0.18
C ASP A 185 -23.58 -4.79 1.04
N ASN A 186 -23.36 -3.48 0.82
CA ASN A 186 -23.08 -2.49 1.86
C ASN A 186 -21.81 -2.79 2.70
N PHE A 187 -20.82 -3.47 2.16
CA PHE A 187 -19.61 -3.87 2.89
C PHE A 187 -18.87 -2.69 3.54
N LYS A 188 -18.84 -1.54 2.88
CA LYS A 188 -18.29 -0.32 3.47
C LYS A 188 -18.99 0.06 4.77
N GLN A 189 -20.33 -0.04 4.83
CA GLN A 189 -21.09 0.26 6.07
C GLN A 189 -20.77 -0.74 7.18
N ILE A 190 -20.52 -2.01 6.84
CA ILE A 190 -20.07 -3.02 7.82
C ILE A 190 -18.73 -2.60 8.40
N ASN A 191 -17.75 -2.22 7.57
CA ASN A 191 -16.45 -1.73 8.03
C ASN A 191 -16.55 -0.46 8.87
N ASP A 192 -17.37 0.49 8.43
CA ASP A 192 -17.54 1.79 9.11
C ASP A 192 -18.19 1.60 10.49
N ASN A 193 -19.15 0.67 10.64
CA ASN A 193 -19.88 0.45 11.89
C ASN A 193 -19.17 -0.52 12.85
N TYR A 194 -18.51 -1.57 12.34
CA TYR A 194 -17.99 -2.66 13.16
C TYR A 194 -16.45 -2.80 13.09
N GLY A 195 -15.80 -2.02 12.22
CA GLY A 195 -14.36 -2.05 12.01
C GLY A 195 -13.90 -3.13 11.03
N HIS A 196 -12.71 -2.92 10.44
CA HIS A 196 -12.13 -3.80 9.41
C HIS A 196 -11.96 -5.26 9.85
N SER A 197 -11.67 -5.50 11.14
CA SER A 197 -11.55 -6.88 11.65
C SER A 197 -12.86 -7.68 11.58
N VAL A 198 -14.01 -7.02 11.66
CA VAL A 198 -15.32 -7.65 11.45
C VAL A 198 -15.59 -7.84 9.95
N GLY A 199 -15.25 -6.86 9.12
CA GLY A 199 -15.27 -7.01 7.67
C GLY A 199 -14.45 -8.22 7.20
N ASP A 200 -13.25 -8.40 7.73
CA ASP A 200 -12.42 -9.57 7.41
C ASP A 200 -13.10 -10.89 7.81
N LYS A 201 -13.80 -10.94 8.94
CA LYS A 201 -14.59 -12.12 9.35
C LYS A 201 -15.73 -12.39 8.37
N VAL A 202 -16.42 -11.36 7.88
CA VAL A 202 -17.46 -11.50 6.84
C VAL A 202 -16.87 -12.10 5.57
N ILE A 203 -15.75 -11.57 5.09
CA ILE A 203 -15.06 -12.06 3.88
C ILE A 203 -14.60 -13.53 4.04
N VAL A 204 -14.02 -13.88 5.19
CA VAL A 204 -13.61 -15.28 5.47
C VAL A 204 -14.82 -16.21 5.60
N SER A 205 -15.93 -15.76 6.18
CA SER A 205 -17.13 -16.57 6.27
C SER A 205 -17.75 -16.79 4.89
N LEU A 206 -17.81 -15.74 4.07
CA LEU A 206 -18.27 -15.84 2.70
C LEU A 206 -17.41 -16.83 1.89
N SER A 207 -16.08 -16.75 2.00
CA SER A 207 -15.21 -17.67 1.25
C SER A 207 -15.51 -19.14 1.53
N ARG A 208 -15.80 -19.48 2.78
CA ARG A 208 -16.20 -20.86 3.16
C ARG A 208 -17.55 -21.26 2.57
N ILE A 209 -18.52 -20.34 2.54
CA ILE A 209 -19.82 -20.57 1.93
C ILE A 209 -19.63 -20.84 0.42
N LEU A 210 -18.80 -20.03 -0.26
CA LEU A 210 -18.53 -20.23 -1.69
C LEU A 210 -17.87 -21.57 -1.97
N GLU A 211 -16.84 -21.98 -1.22
CA GLU A 211 -16.19 -23.28 -1.37
C GLU A 211 -17.16 -24.46 -1.18
N ASN A 212 -18.06 -24.35 -0.20
CA ASN A 212 -19.04 -25.41 0.08
C ASN A 212 -20.14 -25.53 -1.00
N ASN A 213 -20.39 -24.47 -1.77
CA ASN A 213 -21.39 -24.46 -2.84
C ASN A 213 -20.81 -24.75 -4.24
N CYS A 214 -19.49 -24.87 -4.35
CA CYS A 214 -18.79 -25.14 -5.61
C CYS A 214 -18.15 -26.51 -5.61
N ARG A 215 -17.98 -27.09 -6.80
CA ARG A 215 -17.30 -28.36 -6.99
C ARG A 215 -15.78 -28.16 -7.01
N LYS A 216 -15.03 -29.26 -6.83
CA LYS A 216 -13.56 -29.21 -6.98
C LYS A 216 -13.08 -28.84 -8.40
N SER A 217 -13.93 -29.02 -9.40
CA SER A 217 -13.68 -28.64 -10.79
C SER A 217 -13.88 -27.14 -11.04
N ASP A 218 -14.57 -26.46 -10.15
CA ASP A 218 -14.89 -25.05 -10.28
C ASP A 218 -13.77 -24.21 -9.68
N ILE A 219 -13.58 -23.01 -10.19
CA ILE A 219 -12.57 -22.08 -9.68
C ILE A 219 -13.27 -20.98 -8.93
N VAL A 220 -13.00 -20.89 -7.64
CA VAL A 220 -13.49 -19.82 -6.78
C VAL A 220 -12.32 -18.92 -6.44
N ALA A 221 -12.43 -17.62 -6.76
CA ALA A 221 -11.36 -16.67 -6.54
C ALA A 221 -11.87 -15.37 -5.90
N ARG A 222 -11.01 -14.75 -5.09
CA ARG A 222 -11.23 -13.39 -4.65
C ARG A 222 -10.71 -12.44 -5.72
N TRP A 223 -11.60 -11.56 -6.21
CA TRP A 223 -11.30 -10.65 -7.30
C TRP A 223 -10.63 -9.35 -6.80
N GLY A 224 -11.05 -8.88 -5.63
CA GLY A 224 -10.51 -7.72 -4.91
C GLY A 224 -11.45 -7.32 -3.77
N GLY A 225 -10.95 -6.69 -2.71
CA GLY A 225 -11.78 -6.18 -1.61
C GLY A 225 -12.85 -7.16 -1.13
N GLU A 226 -14.10 -6.85 -1.45
CA GLU A 226 -15.31 -7.63 -1.16
C GLU A 226 -15.87 -8.40 -2.36
N GLU A 227 -15.16 -8.38 -3.51
CA GLU A 227 -15.60 -8.99 -4.76
C GLU A 227 -15.01 -10.40 -4.93
N PHE A 228 -15.83 -11.32 -5.44
CA PHE A 228 -15.44 -12.69 -5.77
C PHE A 228 -15.92 -13.08 -7.17
N VAL A 229 -15.19 -14.02 -7.76
CA VAL A 229 -15.54 -14.58 -9.06
C VAL A 229 -15.51 -16.10 -8.99
N ILE A 230 -16.46 -16.75 -9.66
CA ILE A 230 -16.55 -18.21 -9.77
C ILE A 230 -16.62 -18.58 -11.25
N LEU A 231 -15.75 -19.49 -11.67
CA LEU A 231 -15.82 -20.13 -12.97
C LEU A 231 -16.37 -21.54 -12.78
N LEU A 232 -17.49 -21.82 -13.41
CA LEU A 232 -18.17 -23.12 -13.41
C LEU A 232 -17.89 -23.80 -14.74
N TYR A 233 -17.10 -24.87 -14.69
CA TYR A 233 -16.76 -25.66 -15.88
C TYR A 233 -17.87 -26.67 -16.21
N ASN A 234 -18.16 -26.84 -17.51
CA ASN A 234 -19.23 -27.70 -18.05
C ASN A 234 -20.60 -27.42 -17.39
N THR A 235 -20.95 -26.13 -17.33
CA THR A 235 -22.13 -25.62 -16.62
C THR A 235 -22.84 -24.58 -17.48
N THR A 236 -24.11 -24.82 -17.80
CA THR A 236 -24.98 -23.92 -18.56
C THR A 236 -25.44 -22.75 -17.71
N LEU A 237 -25.88 -21.64 -18.35
CA LEU A 237 -26.41 -20.46 -17.69
C LEU A 237 -27.49 -20.74 -16.64
N GLY A 238 -28.47 -21.59 -16.98
CA GLY A 238 -29.56 -21.91 -16.06
C GLY A 238 -29.10 -22.69 -14.81
N TYR A 239 -28.09 -23.55 -14.95
CA TYR A 239 -27.51 -24.23 -13.80
C TYR A 239 -26.63 -23.28 -12.96
N ALA A 240 -25.87 -22.40 -13.62
CA ALA A 240 -25.08 -21.38 -12.96
C ALA A 240 -25.95 -20.38 -12.16
N GLN A 241 -27.11 -19.99 -12.73
CA GLN A 241 -28.11 -19.20 -12.01
C GLN A 241 -28.62 -19.91 -10.75
N SER A 242 -28.86 -21.24 -10.84
CA SER A 242 -29.27 -22.01 -9.67
C SER A 242 -28.21 -22.07 -8.58
N VAL A 243 -26.93 -22.22 -8.98
CA VAL A 243 -25.79 -22.16 -8.04
C VAL A 243 -25.69 -20.79 -7.38
N ALA A 244 -25.79 -19.72 -8.18
CA ALA A 244 -25.75 -18.34 -7.68
C ALA A 244 -26.88 -18.06 -6.67
N GLU A 245 -28.11 -18.51 -6.96
CA GLU A 245 -29.25 -18.34 -6.06
C GLU A 245 -29.11 -19.15 -4.76
N ASN A 246 -28.54 -20.35 -4.82
CA ASN A 246 -28.23 -21.14 -3.63
C ASN A 246 -27.18 -20.42 -2.75
N ILE A 247 -26.13 -19.87 -3.35
CA ILE A 247 -25.13 -19.07 -2.63
C ILE A 247 -25.79 -17.87 -1.97
N ARG A 248 -26.61 -17.11 -2.72
CA ARG A 248 -27.33 -15.94 -2.22
C ARG A 248 -28.16 -16.29 -0.97
N LYS A 249 -28.98 -17.35 -1.05
CA LYS A 249 -29.83 -17.82 0.06
C LYS A 249 -29.01 -18.27 1.27
N ASN A 250 -27.95 -19.05 1.04
CA ASN A 250 -27.07 -19.50 2.12
C ASN A 250 -26.42 -18.34 2.88
N VAL A 251 -26.10 -17.25 2.16
CA VAL A 251 -25.53 -16.04 2.80
C VAL A 251 -26.63 -15.22 3.49
N GLU A 252 -27.81 -15.08 2.91
CA GLU A 252 -28.95 -14.37 3.54
C GLU A 252 -29.38 -15.02 4.86
N ASP A 253 -29.26 -16.35 4.96
CA ASP A 253 -29.58 -17.10 6.19
C ASP A 253 -28.42 -17.14 7.19
N PHE A 254 -27.21 -16.82 6.74
CA PHE A 254 -26.00 -16.86 7.56
C PHE A 254 -25.85 -15.59 8.40
N TYR A 255 -25.12 -15.67 9.51
CA TYR A 255 -24.71 -14.54 10.31
C TYR A 255 -23.29 -14.69 10.86
N VAL A 256 -22.63 -13.58 11.07
CA VAL A 256 -21.34 -13.50 11.77
C VAL A 256 -21.61 -13.04 13.21
N GLU A 257 -21.07 -13.76 14.19
CA GLU A 257 -21.14 -13.33 15.58
C GLU A 257 -20.15 -12.20 15.85
N VAL A 258 -20.68 -11.05 16.32
CA VAL A 258 -19.89 -9.86 16.67
C VAL A 258 -20.26 -9.44 18.09
N LYS A 259 -19.41 -9.76 19.06
CA LYS A 259 -19.70 -9.61 20.48
C LYS A 259 -20.98 -10.40 20.81
N ASP A 260 -22.05 -9.72 21.20
CA ASP A 260 -23.35 -10.34 21.53
C ASP A 260 -24.42 -10.15 20.44
N GLU A 261 -24.03 -9.69 19.24
CA GLU A 261 -24.94 -9.43 18.13
C GLU A 261 -24.69 -10.39 16.94
N LYS A 262 -25.77 -10.65 16.20
CA LYS A 262 -25.74 -11.43 14.96
C LYS A 262 -25.77 -10.48 13.75
N LEU A 263 -24.60 -10.29 13.13
CA LEU A 263 -24.47 -9.48 11.93
C LEU A 263 -24.90 -10.32 10.72
N LYS A 264 -26.00 -9.93 10.06
CA LYS A 264 -26.43 -10.44 8.77
C LYS A 264 -25.90 -9.57 7.63
N PHE A 265 -25.66 -10.16 6.48
CA PHE A 265 -25.27 -9.48 5.25
C PHE A 265 -25.87 -10.22 4.05
N THR A 266 -25.89 -9.57 2.89
CA THR A 266 -26.43 -10.12 1.66
C THR A 266 -25.42 -9.98 0.53
N LEU A 267 -25.71 -10.62 -0.60
CA LEU A 267 -24.90 -10.57 -1.82
C LEU A 267 -25.72 -10.12 -3.01
N SER A 268 -25.11 -9.33 -3.88
CA SER A 268 -25.55 -9.15 -5.25
C SER A 268 -24.69 -9.99 -6.19
N LEU A 269 -25.29 -10.64 -7.17
CA LEU A 269 -24.62 -11.55 -8.08
C LEU A 269 -25.01 -11.28 -9.54
N GLY A 270 -24.01 -11.33 -10.42
CA GLY A 270 -24.19 -11.34 -11.86
C GLY A 270 -23.72 -12.64 -12.45
N VAL A 271 -24.46 -13.19 -13.40
CA VAL A 271 -24.15 -14.48 -14.03
C VAL A 271 -24.18 -14.35 -15.55
N SER A 272 -23.21 -14.94 -16.23
CA SER A 272 -23.20 -15.08 -17.69
C SER A 272 -22.57 -16.39 -18.13
N GLU A 273 -22.95 -16.88 -19.31
CA GLU A 273 -22.37 -18.04 -19.96
C GLU A 273 -21.45 -17.60 -21.10
N PHE A 274 -20.35 -18.29 -21.29
CA PHE A 274 -19.45 -18.06 -22.42
C PHE A 274 -20.09 -18.53 -23.73
N GLU A 275 -20.26 -17.61 -24.66
CA GLU A 275 -20.84 -17.84 -25.98
C GLU A 275 -19.79 -17.55 -27.07
N PRO A 276 -19.16 -18.56 -27.65
CA PRO A 276 -18.08 -18.40 -28.63
C PRO A 276 -18.44 -17.57 -29.86
N GLN A 277 -19.72 -17.35 -30.13
CA GLN A 277 -20.22 -16.56 -31.26
C GLN A 277 -20.14 -15.06 -31.01
N ILE A 278 -20.20 -14.65 -29.72
CA ILE A 278 -20.22 -13.22 -29.32
C ILE A 278 -19.05 -12.85 -28.41
N ASP A 279 -18.51 -13.80 -27.65
CA ASP A 279 -17.42 -13.61 -26.74
C ASP A 279 -16.10 -13.98 -27.40
N LYS A 280 -15.19 -13.01 -27.57
CA LYS A 280 -13.83 -13.26 -28.04
C LYS A 280 -13.05 -14.14 -27.05
N ASP A 281 -13.25 -13.90 -25.78
CA ASP A 281 -12.59 -14.55 -24.64
C ASP A 281 -13.46 -14.47 -23.39
N LEU A 282 -13.03 -15.13 -22.31
CA LEU A 282 -13.75 -15.11 -21.04
C LEU A 282 -13.79 -13.72 -20.38
N GLU A 283 -12.94 -12.77 -20.79
CA GLU A 283 -13.02 -11.38 -20.29
C GLU A 283 -14.32 -10.71 -20.75
N CYS A 284 -14.78 -11.03 -21.97
CA CYS A 284 -16.08 -10.56 -22.46
C CYS A 284 -17.23 -11.14 -21.61
N THR A 285 -17.17 -12.42 -21.27
CA THR A 285 -18.15 -13.09 -20.39
C THR A 285 -18.12 -12.49 -18.98
N ILE A 286 -16.94 -12.25 -18.41
CA ILE A 286 -16.75 -11.57 -17.11
C ILE A 286 -17.40 -10.20 -17.16
N SER A 287 -17.16 -9.43 -18.22
CA SER A 287 -17.77 -8.09 -18.38
C SER A 287 -19.29 -8.13 -18.46
N ARG A 288 -19.90 -9.18 -19.05
CA ARG A 288 -21.36 -9.38 -19.05
C ARG A 288 -21.86 -9.72 -17.66
N ALA A 289 -21.18 -10.61 -16.94
CA ALA A 289 -21.54 -10.94 -15.56
C ALA A 289 -21.44 -9.68 -14.65
N ASP A 290 -20.41 -8.84 -14.83
CA ASP A 290 -20.24 -7.59 -14.08
C ASP A 290 -21.40 -6.59 -14.33
N LYS A 291 -21.89 -6.48 -15.58
CA LYS A 291 -23.10 -5.70 -15.87
C LYS A 291 -24.32 -6.25 -15.14
N GLY A 292 -24.46 -7.60 -15.05
CA GLY A 292 -25.49 -8.25 -14.26
C GLY A 292 -25.40 -7.89 -12.78
N LEU A 293 -24.18 -7.94 -12.20
CA LEU A 293 -23.93 -7.53 -10.81
C LEU A 293 -24.28 -6.04 -10.57
N TYR A 294 -23.90 -5.16 -11.50
CA TYR A 294 -24.26 -3.76 -11.42
C TYR A 294 -25.78 -3.56 -11.41
N THR A 295 -26.49 -4.29 -12.29
CA THR A 295 -27.97 -4.27 -12.35
C THR A 295 -28.59 -4.77 -11.05
N ALA A 296 -28.06 -5.86 -10.47
CA ALA A 296 -28.50 -6.37 -9.17
C ALA A 296 -28.36 -5.33 -8.07
N LYS A 297 -27.19 -4.66 -7.98
CA LYS A 297 -26.95 -3.59 -7.00
C LYS A 297 -27.92 -2.39 -7.20
N ALA A 298 -28.19 -2.01 -8.43
CA ALA A 298 -29.11 -0.90 -8.75
C ALA A 298 -30.59 -1.24 -8.51
N SER A 299 -30.98 -2.51 -8.63
CA SER A 299 -32.37 -3.00 -8.51
C SER A 299 -32.81 -3.35 -7.09
N GLY A 300 -31.99 -3.05 -6.08
CA GLY A 300 -32.37 -3.26 -4.68
C GLY A 300 -31.46 -4.24 -3.93
N LYS A 301 -30.40 -4.75 -4.60
CA LYS A 301 -29.42 -5.70 -4.01
C LYS A 301 -30.04 -7.06 -3.68
N ASN A 302 -29.26 -7.92 -3.01
CA ASN A 302 -29.69 -9.25 -2.57
C ASN A 302 -30.41 -10.04 -3.67
N MET A 303 -29.85 -10.08 -4.87
CA MET A 303 -30.46 -10.77 -6.02
C MET A 303 -29.40 -11.28 -7.00
N VAL A 304 -29.85 -12.19 -7.85
CA VAL A 304 -29.09 -12.74 -8.99
C VAL A 304 -29.64 -12.16 -10.28
N VAL A 305 -28.78 -11.63 -11.12
CA VAL A 305 -29.13 -11.16 -12.47
C VAL A 305 -28.29 -11.91 -13.49
N THR A 306 -28.94 -12.50 -14.49
CA THR A 306 -28.29 -13.13 -15.65
C THR A 306 -28.17 -12.13 -16.81
N ASN A 307 -27.06 -12.18 -17.54
CA ASN A 307 -26.80 -11.28 -18.67
C ASN A 307 -26.08 -12.02 -19.80
#